data_8d5a92aeed5d0edabcbcf18dbb51c423
#
_entry.id   8d5a92aeed5d0edabcbcf18dbb51c423
#
_cell.length_a   1.000
_cell.length_b   1.000
_cell.length_c   1.000
_cell.angle_alpha   90.00
_cell.angle_beta   90.00
_cell.angle_gamma   90.00
#
_symmetry.space_group_name_H-M   'P 1'
#
loop_
_entity.id
_entity.type
_entity.pdbx_description
1 polymer ?
#
loop_
_entity_poly.entity_id
_entity_poly.type
_entity_poly.pdbx_seq_one_letter_code
_entity_poly.pdbx_strand_id
1 'polypeptide(L)'
;HEHLVDLALAWLARERGCSLVAREVHAAIPRWRIDAVGVHVDAASDTLWPGAIDEARRVLFVEAKVSVADLRRDLDDPASLSRRHRDVSVARAGLNRDLAVAADQPDAAALWRDNAIDDLLTRRERILRSRLAHGTKCAWLSRYRMADELWLI
;
A
#
# COMPACT_ATOMS: atom_id res chain seq x y z
N HIS A 1 12.68 -1.33 -8.82
CA HIS A 1 12.28 -0.96 -7.46
C HIS A 1 13.51 -0.88 -6.55
N GLU A 2 14.32 -1.93 -6.43
CA GLU A 2 15.50 -1.96 -5.54
C GLU A 2 16.45 -0.79 -5.76
N HIS A 3 16.78 -0.48 -7.02
CA HIS A 3 17.64 0.66 -7.34
C HIS A 3 17.08 2.00 -6.83
N LEU A 4 15.77 2.22 -6.90
CA LEU A 4 15.13 3.42 -6.33
C LEU A 4 15.26 3.45 -4.79
N VAL A 5 15.12 2.31 -4.15
CA VAL A 5 15.30 2.20 -2.68
C VAL A 5 16.75 2.52 -2.29
N ASP A 6 17.73 2.02 -3.04
CA ASP A 6 19.15 2.33 -2.80
C ASP A 6 19.46 3.82 -2.99
N LEU A 7 18.89 4.45 -4.02
CA LEU A 7 18.97 5.90 -4.21
C LEU A 7 18.32 6.67 -3.06
N ALA A 8 17.16 6.22 -2.59
CA ALA A 8 16.48 6.81 -1.43
C ALA A 8 17.34 6.74 -0.18
N LEU A 9 17.96 5.60 0.12
CA LEU A 9 18.86 5.44 1.26
C LEU A 9 20.07 6.37 1.16
N ALA A 10 20.70 6.44 -0.01
CA ALA A 10 21.83 7.33 -0.26
C ALA A 10 21.43 8.81 -0.07
N TRP A 11 20.25 9.20 -0.58
CA TRP A 11 19.71 10.55 -0.43
C TRP A 11 19.40 10.88 1.05
N LEU A 12 18.75 9.97 1.76
CA LEU A 12 18.46 10.13 3.20
C LEU A 12 19.74 10.36 4.00
N ALA A 13 20.78 9.56 3.75
CA ALA A 13 22.04 9.66 4.47
C ALA A 13 22.82 10.92 4.12
N ARG A 14 22.96 11.26 2.82
CA ARG A 14 23.87 12.29 2.34
C ARG A 14 23.23 13.66 2.26
N GLU A 15 22.04 13.75 1.66
CA GLU A 15 21.39 15.04 1.42
C GLU A 15 20.47 15.46 2.57
N ARG A 16 19.82 14.48 3.21
CA ARG A 16 18.96 14.74 4.37
C ARG A 16 19.69 14.65 5.69
N GLY A 17 20.92 14.15 5.73
CA GLY A 17 21.74 14.07 6.93
C GLY A 17 21.19 13.13 8.00
N CYS A 18 20.42 12.09 7.62
CA CYS A 18 19.91 11.13 8.58
C CYS A 18 21.05 10.33 9.20
N SER A 19 21.07 10.25 10.52
CA SER A 19 22.09 9.51 11.29
C SER A 19 21.91 7.99 11.13
N LEU A 20 20.68 7.54 10.97
CA LEU A 20 20.32 6.15 10.72
C LEU A 20 19.44 6.08 9.46
N VAL A 21 19.72 5.08 8.62
CA VAL A 21 18.87 4.74 7.47
C VAL A 21 18.63 3.24 7.43
N ALA A 22 17.42 2.86 7.06
CA ALA A 22 17.04 1.45 6.95
C ALA A 22 16.10 1.24 5.77
N ARG A 23 16.21 0.05 5.14
CA ARG A 23 15.32 -0.39 4.06
C ARG A 23 14.25 -1.33 4.60
N GLU A 24 13.10 -1.34 3.92
CA GLU A 24 12.04 -2.32 4.14
C GLU A 24 11.57 -2.43 5.60
N VAL A 25 11.42 -1.29 6.26
CA VAL A 25 11.02 -1.22 7.67
C VAL A 25 9.53 -1.51 7.80
N HIS A 26 9.17 -2.46 8.66
CA HIS A 26 7.79 -2.71 8.99
C HIS A 26 7.23 -1.59 9.85
N ALA A 27 6.08 -1.03 9.43
CA ALA A 27 5.32 -0.13 10.28
C ALA A 27 4.75 -0.89 11.49
N ALA A 28 4.30 -0.17 12.52
CA ALA A 28 3.71 -0.75 13.73
C ALA A 28 2.56 -1.74 13.43
N ILE A 29 1.91 -1.61 12.28
CA ILE A 29 1.01 -2.63 11.74
C ILE A 29 1.78 -3.45 10.71
N PRO A 30 1.93 -4.78 10.89
CA PRO A 30 2.76 -5.66 10.05
C PRO A 30 2.39 -5.66 8.56
N ARG A 31 1.24 -5.10 8.22
CA ARG A 31 0.72 -5.02 6.87
C ARG A 31 1.49 -4.05 5.97
N TRP A 32 2.09 -3.01 6.54
CA TRP A 32 2.75 -1.96 5.79
C TRP A 32 4.26 -2.01 5.98
N ARG A 33 4.96 -2.13 4.88
CA ARG A 33 6.41 -2.07 4.81
C ARG A 33 6.78 -0.76 4.11
N ILE A 34 7.66 0.01 4.74
CA ILE A 34 8.19 1.27 4.22
C ILE A 34 9.47 0.96 3.44
N ASP A 35 9.59 1.46 2.23
CA ASP A 35 10.71 1.11 1.34
C ASP A 35 12.04 1.64 1.88
N ALA A 36 12.09 2.89 2.34
CA ALA A 36 13.26 3.44 3.03
C ALA A 36 12.84 4.37 4.18
N VAL A 37 13.58 4.30 5.27
CA VAL A 37 13.38 5.13 6.47
C VAL A 37 14.68 5.81 6.80
N GLY A 38 14.62 7.11 7.11
CA GLY A 38 15.71 7.90 7.67
C GLY A 38 15.32 8.47 9.02
N VAL A 39 16.28 8.50 9.95
CA VAL A 39 16.08 9.03 11.29
C VAL A 39 17.19 10.00 11.63
N HIS A 40 16.84 11.18 12.13
CA HIS A 40 17.77 12.07 12.79
C HIS A 40 17.76 11.77 14.28
N VAL A 41 18.92 11.43 14.81
CA VAL A 41 19.16 11.23 16.25
C VAL A 41 20.09 12.32 16.73
N ASP A 42 19.87 12.84 17.92
CA ASP A 42 20.80 13.81 18.52
C ASP A 42 22.15 13.18 18.82
N ALA A 43 23.20 13.87 18.43
CA ALA A 43 24.58 13.45 18.74
C ALA A 43 24.89 13.41 20.25
N ALA A 44 24.02 13.92 21.11
CA ALA A 44 24.19 13.96 22.56
C ALA A 44 23.76 12.65 23.26
N SER A 45 23.15 11.71 22.54
CA SER A 45 22.76 10.43 23.12
C SER A 45 23.85 9.38 22.89
N ASP A 46 24.67 9.13 23.94
CA ASP A 46 25.66 8.06 23.93
C ASP A 46 25.07 6.64 23.96
N THR A 47 23.75 6.52 23.95
CA THR A 47 23.05 5.24 24.05
C THR A 47 22.41 4.85 22.72
N LEU A 48 23.16 4.16 21.88
CA LEU A 48 22.70 3.60 20.60
C LEU A 48 21.72 2.42 20.74
N TRP A 49 21.13 2.13 21.92
CA TRP A 49 20.26 0.96 22.12
C TRP A 49 19.46 1.01 23.43
N PRO A 50 18.29 0.42 23.53
CA PRO A 50 17.12 0.22 22.65
C PRO A 50 15.99 1.25 22.85
N GLY A 51 16.29 2.44 23.35
CA GLY A 51 15.36 3.58 23.50
C GLY A 51 15.49 4.64 22.41
N ALA A 52 16.34 4.42 21.40
CA ALA A 52 16.69 5.44 20.38
C ALA A 52 15.50 5.96 19.55
N ILE A 53 14.35 5.28 19.57
CA ILE A 53 13.13 5.77 18.91
C ILE A 53 12.52 6.94 19.66
N ASP A 54 12.63 6.97 20.98
CA ASP A 54 12.12 8.07 21.80
C ASP A 54 13.02 9.33 21.70
N GLU A 55 14.26 9.17 21.20
CA GLU A 55 15.23 10.24 20.97
C GLU A 55 15.28 10.69 19.51
N ALA A 56 14.49 10.08 18.64
CA ALA A 56 14.36 10.46 17.24
C ALA A 56 13.72 11.86 17.15
N ARG A 57 14.50 12.87 16.74
CA ARG A 57 13.95 14.22 16.52
C ARG A 57 13.16 14.34 15.23
N ARG A 58 13.48 13.51 14.24
CA ARG A 58 12.82 13.57 12.94
C ARG A 58 12.90 12.21 12.25
N VAL A 59 11.76 11.75 11.78
CA VAL A 59 11.62 10.51 11.04
C VAL A 59 11.14 10.83 9.62
N LEU A 60 11.85 10.32 8.61
CA LEU A 60 11.53 10.49 7.20
C LEU A 60 11.21 9.12 6.59
N PHE A 61 10.07 9.02 5.92
CA PHE A 61 9.69 7.84 5.14
C PHE A 61 9.82 8.14 3.65
N VAL A 62 10.33 7.17 2.90
CA VAL A 62 10.38 7.23 1.44
C VAL A 62 9.72 5.98 0.88
N GLU A 63 8.81 6.20 -0.07
CA GLU A 63 8.10 5.19 -0.85
C GLU A 63 8.54 5.26 -2.31
N ALA A 64 9.09 4.18 -2.82
CA ALA A 64 9.53 4.08 -4.21
C ALA A 64 8.37 3.64 -5.11
N LYS A 65 8.08 4.41 -6.16
CA LYS A 65 7.01 4.14 -7.12
C LYS A 65 7.57 3.92 -8.51
N VAL A 66 7.49 2.69 -8.98
CA VAL A 66 8.05 2.30 -10.29
C VAL A 66 7.16 2.71 -11.47
N SER A 67 5.94 3.14 -11.22
CA SER A 67 5.02 3.59 -12.26
C SER A 67 3.96 4.56 -11.74
N VAL A 68 3.41 5.36 -12.67
CA VAL A 68 2.26 6.24 -12.40
C VAL A 68 1.04 5.45 -11.91
N ALA A 69 0.85 4.22 -12.40
CA ALA A 69 -0.25 3.36 -11.97
C ALA A 69 -0.06 2.89 -10.51
N ASP A 70 1.17 2.67 -10.09
CA ASP A 70 1.53 2.31 -8.72
C ASP A 70 1.30 3.50 -7.78
N LEU A 71 1.80 4.68 -8.17
CA LEU A 71 1.54 5.91 -7.45
C LEU A 71 0.04 6.19 -7.28
N ARG A 72 -0.73 6.11 -8.37
CA ARG A 72 -2.18 6.33 -8.32
C ARG A 72 -2.91 5.37 -7.39
N ARG A 73 -2.46 4.12 -7.29
CA ARG A 73 -3.03 3.16 -6.35
C ARG A 73 -2.92 3.59 -4.89
N ASP A 74 -1.83 4.26 -4.54
CA ASP A 74 -1.59 4.70 -3.17
C ASP A 74 -2.17 6.09 -2.87
N LEU A 75 -2.51 6.85 -3.91
CA LEU A 75 -3.16 8.16 -3.82
C LEU A 75 -4.67 8.12 -4.10
N ASP A 76 -5.25 6.96 -4.35
CA ASP A 76 -6.68 6.83 -4.62
C ASP A 76 -7.54 7.47 -3.53
N ASP A 77 -8.40 8.40 -3.93
CA ASP A 77 -9.36 9.02 -3.04
C ASP A 77 -10.51 8.06 -2.66
N PRO A 78 -11.13 8.22 -1.48
CA PRO A 78 -12.21 7.35 -1.02
C PRO A 78 -13.43 7.31 -1.96
N ALA A 79 -13.75 8.41 -2.66
CA ALA A 79 -14.88 8.47 -3.57
C ALA A 79 -14.63 7.63 -4.83
N SER A 80 -13.41 7.70 -5.37
CA SER A 80 -12.98 6.84 -6.48
C SER A 80 -12.96 5.36 -6.10
N LEU A 81 -12.46 5.03 -4.91
CA LEU A 81 -12.49 3.67 -4.39
C LEU A 81 -13.92 3.16 -4.21
N SER A 82 -14.83 3.99 -3.69
CA SER A 82 -16.25 3.63 -3.50
C SER A 82 -16.96 3.39 -4.82
N ARG A 83 -16.72 4.23 -5.84
CA ARG A 83 -17.27 3.99 -7.20
C ARG A 83 -16.79 2.67 -7.75
N ARG A 84 -15.47 2.42 -7.77
CA ARG A 84 -14.91 1.16 -8.27
C ARG A 84 -15.39 -0.07 -7.51
N HIS A 85 -15.56 0.03 -6.20
CA HIS A 85 -16.13 -1.05 -5.40
C HIS A 85 -17.56 -1.35 -5.83
N ARG A 86 -18.39 -0.31 -5.99
CA ARG A 86 -19.79 -0.46 -6.47
C ARG A 86 -19.84 -1.10 -7.86
N ASP A 87 -18.99 -0.63 -8.80
CA ASP A 87 -18.96 -1.17 -10.17
C ASP A 87 -18.62 -2.66 -10.18
N VAL A 88 -17.65 -3.08 -9.38
CA VAL A 88 -17.27 -4.51 -9.25
C VAL A 88 -18.39 -5.31 -8.59
N SER A 89 -19.05 -4.78 -7.56
CA SER A 89 -20.16 -5.47 -6.90
C SER A 89 -21.36 -5.64 -7.83
N VAL A 90 -21.67 -4.63 -8.65
CA VAL A 90 -22.73 -4.71 -9.66
C VAL A 90 -22.38 -5.72 -10.75
N ALA A 91 -21.15 -5.69 -11.27
CA ALA A 91 -20.70 -6.65 -12.28
C ALA A 91 -20.79 -8.10 -11.76
N ARG A 92 -20.37 -8.33 -10.51
CA ARG A 92 -20.45 -9.64 -9.88
C ARG A 92 -21.89 -10.12 -9.67
N ALA A 93 -22.77 -9.23 -9.22
CA ALA A 93 -24.19 -9.55 -9.07
C ALA A 93 -24.88 -9.86 -10.42
N GLY A 94 -24.43 -9.19 -11.50
CA GLY A 94 -24.84 -9.52 -12.87
C GLY A 94 -24.41 -10.92 -13.27
N LEU A 95 -23.11 -11.21 -13.14
CA LEU A 95 -22.55 -12.52 -13.47
C LEU A 95 -23.24 -13.66 -12.72
N ASN A 96 -23.47 -13.49 -11.41
CA ASN A 96 -24.16 -14.52 -10.60
C ASN A 96 -25.60 -14.78 -11.07
N ARG A 97 -26.31 -13.76 -11.57
CA ARG A 97 -27.64 -13.95 -12.17
C ARG A 97 -27.55 -14.71 -13.48
N ASP A 98 -26.58 -14.38 -14.33
CA ASP A 98 -26.39 -15.05 -15.63
C ASP A 98 -25.97 -16.51 -15.42
N LEU A 99 -25.11 -16.81 -14.46
CA LEU A 99 -24.76 -18.17 -14.06
C LEU A 99 -25.95 -18.96 -13.53
N ALA A 100 -26.83 -18.34 -12.75
CA ALA A 100 -28.04 -19.00 -12.24
C ALA A 100 -28.99 -19.35 -13.36
N VAL A 101 -29.09 -18.52 -14.41
CA VAL A 101 -29.90 -18.80 -15.60
C VAL A 101 -29.24 -19.87 -16.47
N ALA A 102 -27.90 -19.85 -16.58
CA ALA A 102 -27.16 -20.82 -17.41
C ALA A 102 -27.01 -22.20 -16.74
N ALA A 103 -27.32 -22.33 -15.46
CA ALA A 103 -27.22 -23.61 -14.74
C ALA A 103 -28.08 -24.73 -15.36
N ASP A 104 -29.09 -24.37 -16.13
CA ASP A 104 -29.94 -25.32 -16.86
C ASP A 104 -29.40 -25.71 -18.26
N GLN A 105 -28.25 -25.12 -18.69
CA GLN A 105 -27.65 -25.40 -20.01
C GLN A 105 -26.16 -25.76 -19.85
N PRO A 106 -25.76 -27.02 -20.03
CA PRO A 106 -24.38 -27.46 -19.77
C PRO A 106 -23.46 -27.16 -20.96
N ASP A 107 -23.01 -25.91 -21.10
CA ASP A 107 -21.77 -25.62 -21.83
C ASP A 107 -20.61 -25.49 -20.81
N ALA A 108 -19.89 -26.58 -20.62
CA ALA A 108 -18.80 -26.66 -19.65
C ALA A 108 -17.72 -25.59 -19.92
N ALA A 109 -17.48 -25.17 -21.15
CA ALA A 109 -16.47 -24.16 -21.48
C ALA A 109 -16.92 -22.75 -21.09
N ALA A 110 -18.20 -22.43 -21.15
CA ALA A 110 -18.76 -21.19 -20.64
C ALA A 110 -18.67 -21.15 -19.11
N LEU A 111 -19.04 -22.26 -18.44
CA LEU A 111 -18.98 -22.37 -16.97
C LEU A 111 -17.60 -22.17 -16.41
N TRP A 112 -16.56 -22.70 -17.06
CA TRP A 112 -15.17 -22.48 -16.64
C TRP A 112 -14.71 -21.03 -16.77
N ARG A 113 -15.08 -20.34 -17.85
CA ARG A 113 -14.79 -18.92 -18.06
C ARG A 113 -15.49 -18.05 -17.02
N ASP A 114 -16.72 -18.34 -16.72
CA ASP A 114 -17.53 -17.57 -15.79
C ASP A 114 -17.06 -17.75 -14.34
N ASN A 115 -16.63 -18.95 -13.94
CA ASN A 115 -15.99 -19.19 -12.64
C ASN A 115 -14.67 -18.41 -12.49
N ALA A 116 -13.84 -18.38 -13.54
CA ALA A 116 -12.59 -17.60 -13.51
C ALA A 116 -12.86 -16.09 -13.40
N ILE A 117 -13.91 -15.59 -14.04
CA ILE A 117 -14.34 -14.19 -13.93
C ILE A 117 -14.87 -13.90 -12.52
N ASP A 118 -15.70 -14.78 -11.93
CA ASP A 118 -16.20 -14.61 -10.56
C ASP A 118 -15.05 -14.58 -9.55
N ASP A 119 -14.06 -15.44 -9.68
CA ASP A 119 -12.86 -15.44 -8.83
C ASP A 119 -12.10 -14.13 -8.93
N LEU A 120 -11.93 -13.59 -10.13
CA LEU A 120 -11.28 -12.30 -10.36
C LEU A 120 -12.08 -11.14 -9.73
N LEU A 121 -13.41 -11.11 -9.93
CA LEU A 121 -14.29 -10.10 -9.37
C LEU A 121 -14.30 -10.17 -7.83
N THR A 122 -14.37 -11.38 -7.27
CA THR A 122 -14.33 -11.64 -5.84
C THR A 122 -13.01 -11.14 -5.22
N ARG A 123 -11.87 -11.46 -5.84
CA ARG A 123 -10.56 -10.99 -5.40
C ARG A 123 -10.47 -9.47 -5.47
N ARG A 124 -10.95 -8.86 -6.56
CA ARG A 124 -10.94 -7.41 -6.74
C ARG A 124 -11.85 -6.70 -5.74
N GLU A 125 -13.04 -7.22 -5.50
CA GLU A 125 -13.97 -6.69 -4.50
C GLU A 125 -13.36 -6.71 -3.10
N ARG A 126 -12.74 -7.82 -2.70
CA ARG A 126 -12.04 -7.95 -1.42
C ARG A 126 -10.92 -6.92 -1.25
N ILE A 127 -10.12 -6.69 -2.31
CA ILE A 127 -9.05 -5.68 -2.29
C ILE A 127 -9.63 -4.27 -2.11
N LEU A 128 -10.68 -3.92 -2.87
CA LEU A 128 -11.31 -2.60 -2.80
C LEU A 128 -11.98 -2.37 -1.44
N ARG A 129 -12.69 -3.36 -0.92
CA ARG A 129 -13.29 -3.32 0.42
C ARG A 129 -12.23 -3.10 1.51
N SER A 130 -11.11 -3.81 1.42
CA SER A 130 -10.00 -3.64 2.34
C SER A 130 -9.40 -2.23 2.28
N ARG A 131 -9.26 -1.65 1.08
CA ARG A 131 -8.78 -0.27 0.92
C ARG A 131 -9.78 0.77 1.45
N LEU A 132 -11.08 0.56 1.25
CA LEU A 132 -12.11 1.43 1.81
C LEU A 132 -12.10 1.41 3.33
N ALA A 133 -11.94 0.21 3.94
CA ALA A 133 -11.94 0.06 5.40
C ALA A 133 -10.67 0.63 6.05
N HIS A 134 -9.52 0.47 5.42
CA HIS A 134 -8.21 0.78 6.03
C HIS A 134 -7.49 1.96 5.37
N GLY A 135 -8.01 2.48 4.26
CA GLY A 135 -7.35 3.49 3.43
C GLY A 135 -6.22 2.91 2.58
N THR A 136 -5.57 3.81 1.84
CA THR A 136 -4.31 3.50 1.13
C THR A 136 -3.13 3.59 2.10
N LYS A 137 -1.98 3.04 1.71
CA LYS A 137 -0.76 3.10 2.53
C LYS A 137 -0.38 4.54 2.88
N CYS A 138 -0.36 5.44 1.89
CA CYS A 138 -0.02 6.85 2.12
C CYS A 138 -1.04 7.56 3.03
N ALA A 139 -2.34 7.33 2.82
CA ALA A 139 -3.39 7.90 3.67
C ALA A 139 -3.27 7.42 5.12
N TRP A 140 -2.90 6.15 5.31
CA TRP A 140 -2.70 5.57 6.63
C TRP A 140 -1.47 6.17 7.32
N LEU A 141 -0.32 6.20 6.63
CA LEU A 141 0.92 6.79 7.16
C LEU A 141 0.74 8.24 7.57
N SER A 142 0.04 9.03 6.74
CA SER A 142 -0.28 10.44 7.03
C SER A 142 -1.22 10.60 8.23
N ARG A 143 -2.24 9.74 8.34
CA ARG A 143 -3.22 9.79 9.44
C ARG A 143 -2.59 9.56 10.80
N TYR A 144 -1.70 8.61 10.90
CA TYR A 144 -1.09 8.22 12.16
C TYR A 144 0.21 8.99 12.48
N ARG A 145 0.61 9.91 11.61
CA ARG A 145 1.81 10.75 11.80
C ARG A 145 3.03 9.96 12.24
N MET A 146 3.26 8.82 11.60
CA MET A 146 4.38 7.92 11.94
C MET A 146 5.72 8.45 11.46
N ALA A 147 5.73 9.49 10.64
CA ALA A 147 6.91 10.20 10.18
C ALA A 147 6.61 11.69 10.12
N ASP A 148 7.64 12.50 10.23
CA ASP A 148 7.56 13.95 10.04
C ASP A 148 7.44 14.32 8.57
N GLU A 149 8.01 13.48 7.70
CA GLU A 149 7.93 13.63 6.25
C GLU A 149 7.67 12.29 5.56
N LEU A 150 6.84 12.32 4.54
CA LEU A 150 6.62 11.21 3.62
C LEU A 150 6.96 11.65 2.20
N TRP A 151 7.94 11.00 1.59
CA TRP A 151 8.41 11.27 0.23
C TRP A 151 8.01 10.14 -0.71
N LEU A 152 7.59 10.52 -1.92
CA LEU A 152 7.31 9.60 -3.01
C LEU A 152 8.34 9.86 -4.13
N ILE A 153 9.05 8.83 -4.56
CA ILE A 153 10.08 8.91 -5.59
C ILE A 153 9.86 7.89 -6.70
#